data_2bb67eaa780cc279756c92bcd4fbf613
#
_entry.id   2bb67eaa780cc279756c92bcd4fbf613
#
_cell.length_a   1.000
_cell.length_b   1.000
_cell.length_c   1.000
_cell.angle_alpha   90.00
_cell.angle_beta   90.00
_cell.angle_gamma   90.00
#
_symmetry.space_group_name_H-M   'P 1'
#
loop_
_entity.id
_entity.type
_entity.pdbx_description
1 polymer ?
#
loop_
_entity_poly.entity_id
_entity_poly.type
_entity_poly.pdbx_seq_one_letter_code
_entity_poly.pdbx_strand_id
1 'polypeptide(L)'
;MIARSTRYAPPALAVLIFLALSLHQLHLPGFYYDEALDLAPMLDLMQGRSPELLRGIGIGHFPVMLLDYMGSLGGYLTLPFMWLFGPGYVAARAQPIFFSCLTILLAWLLVRRWFGEGVAAAAVLLLAVNPSFVWFSRQGISVTSVMTVFSLGSLLSLDALMKQRESQESATGDRASPLNARLLALGCGVLIGLGLWAKLLFLRWVIVLVVMGVVFLLTRSPEARRIQSQEALWKALIPKLCVVLIGVALGALPLIYYNAVGLLRDGHAWTVTLLVSSLTQPTQQFGVDNTAFFQNIRKAMDDVRVFVDGSYFWYNGIPFSNVYAVPALVLSAIVGGALAILRGRGLGDLPVCQQRRRDEARCFFAIMAGIATLIVLGAFTVSGLWSTHQFIMLPLPQIVLACGAVWLAEQVVCLVLRSRRSTVRRARHMALAGGVVCLLLALPFSRDIWVSEQHHATLARTGGSGRFSDAVYKLAAWLDAGDVRQPVALDWGIEKNVRVLTADRVRPVEIFGYTAQADEAFRQRAAEMLQDPSRRYIVLWERFAVYNRRQDFTEIANRMGRQVVETFIAHEKSGLPVYVVLEAR
;
A
#
# COMPACT_ATOMS: atom_id res chain seq x y z
N MET A 1 31.85 4.38 20.87
CA MET A 1 30.69 5.17 20.40
C MET A 1 30.60 5.21 18.88
N ILE A 2 31.69 5.42 18.13
CA ILE A 2 31.72 5.53 16.65
C ILE A 2 31.15 4.28 15.94
N ALA A 3 31.47 3.06 16.42
CA ALA A 3 30.96 1.81 15.81
C ALA A 3 29.45 1.57 15.99
N ARG A 4 28.78 2.23 16.94
CA ARG A 4 27.32 2.17 17.09
C ARG A 4 26.58 3.13 16.17
N SER A 5 27.16 4.30 15.86
CA SER A 5 26.55 5.32 14.98
C SER A 5 26.52 4.87 13.52
N THR A 6 27.52 4.15 13.04
CA THR A 6 27.59 3.66 11.63
C THR A 6 26.52 2.59 11.32
N ARG A 7 26.02 1.90 12.34
CA ARG A 7 25.04 0.83 12.18
C ARG A 7 23.68 1.31 11.66
N TYR A 8 23.28 2.54 11.97
CA TYR A 8 22.00 3.12 11.55
C TYR A 8 22.14 4.05 10.34
N ALA A 9 23.34 4.19 9.80
CA ALA A 9 23.57 5.02 8.62
C ALA A 9 22.79 4.55 7.38
N PRO A 10 22.72 3.23 7.03
CA PRO A 10 21.96 2.80 5.85
C PRO A 10 20.45 3.12 5.92
N PRO A 11 19.71 2.79 7.01
CA PRO A 11 18.29 3.14 7.06
C PRO A 11 18.06 4.65 7.13
N ALA A 12 18.92 5.42 7.79
CA ALA A 12 18.83 6.88 7.81
C ALA A 12 19.04 7.47 6.40
N LEU A 13 20.03 6.99 5.66
CA LEU A 13 20.25 7.39 4.27
C LEU A 13 19.07 7.01 3.38
N ALA A 14 18.52 5.80 3.53
CA ALA A 14 17.34 5.36 2.79
C ALA A 14 16.13 6.27 3.05
N VAL A 15 15.87 6.63 4.33
CA VAL A 15 14.80 7.57 4.68
C VAL A 15 15.05 8.95 4.07
N LEU A 16 16.28 9.46 4.10
CA LEU A 16 16.61 10.78 3.49
C LEU A 16 16.41 10.79 1.99
N ILE A 17 16.85 9.75 1.27
CA ILE A 17 16.64 9.60 -0.17
C ILE A 17 15.14 9.53 -0.48
N PHE A 18 14.41 8.68 0.25
CA PHE A 18 12.96 8.54 0.08
C PHE A 18 12.23 9.87 0.32
N LEU A 19 12.58 10.61 1.37
CA LEU A 19 11.98 11.92 1.65
C LEU A 19 12.31 12.94 0.56
N ALA A 20 13.54 12.97 0.07
CA ALA A 20 13.93 13.86 -1.03
C ALA A 20 13.08 13.61 -2.28
N LEU A 21 12.89 12.33 -2.67
CA LEU A 21 12.07 11.96 -3.84
C LEU A 21 10.57 12.19 -3.60
N SER A 22 10.06 11.89 -2.39
CA SER A 22 8.63 11.94 -2.11
C SER A 22 8.10 13.34 -1.84
N LEU A 23 8.91 14.23 -1.23
CA LEU A 23 8.51 15.60 -0.92
C LEU A 23 8.68 16.55 -2.10
N HIS A 24 9.54 16.19 -3.10
CA HIS A 24 9.73 17.02 -4.28
C HIS A 24 8.42 17.14 -5.07
N GLN A 25 7.98 18.37 -5.36
CA GLN A 25 6.70 18.67 -6.04
C GLN A 25 5.50 18.00 -5.37
N LEU A 26 5.39 18.04 -4.03
CA LEU A 26 4.37 17.31 -3.27
C LEU A 26 2.94 17.61 -3.72
N HIS A 27 2.65 18.79 -4.29
CA HIS A 27 1.33 19.16 -4.82
C HIS A 27 0.95 18.44 -6.12
N LEU A 28 1.92 17.79 -6.81
CA LEU A 28 1.69 17.04 -8.05
C LEU A 28 1.81 15.53 -7.84
N PRO A 29 1.08 14.71 -8.62
CA PRO A 29 -0.03 15.09 -9.50
C PRO A 29 -1.16 15.78 -8.73
N GLY A 30 -2.21 16.24 -9.42
CA GLY A 30 -3.36 16.85 -8.78
C GLY A 30 -3.99 15.98 -7.72
N PHE A 31 -4.73 16.57 -6.81
CA PHE A 31 -5.38 15.88 -5.70
C PHE A 31 -6.46 14.93 -6.22
N TYR A 32 -6.33 13.65 -5.93
CA TYR A 32 -7.19 12.60 -6.47
C TYR A 32 -8.30 12.23 -5.50
N TYR A 33 -9.42 11.75 -6.04
CA TYR A 33 -10.61 11.43 -5.25
C TYR A 33 -10.36 10.41 -4.12
N ASP A 34 -9.54 9.37 -4.36
CA ASP A 34 -9.24 8.37 -3.34
C ASP A 34 -8.44 8.97 -2.17
N GLU A 35 -7.65 10.02 -2.41
CA GLU A 35 -6.97 10.77 -1.33
C GLU A 35 -7.98 11.55 -0.48
N ALA A 36 -9.04 12.09 -1.11
CA ALA A 36 -10.09 12.83 -0.43
C ALA A 36 -11.07 11.93 0.33
N LEU A 37 -11.21 10.66 -0.08
CA LEU A 37 -12.19 9.72 0.48
C LEU A 37 -11.96 9.49 1.98
N ASP A 38 -10.72 9.35 2.40
CA ASP A 38 -10.35 9.20 3.81
C ASP A 38 -10.49 10.53 4.59
N LEU A 39 -10.26 11.68 3.94
CA LEU A 39 -10.20 12.99 4.61
C LEU A 39 -11.56 13.65 4.79
N ALA A 40 -12.48 13.49 3.85
CA ALA A 40 -13.76 14.20 3.90
C ALA A 40 -14.58 13.89 5.17
N PRO A 41 -14.73 12.63 5.63
CA PRO A 41 -15.40 12.34 6.90
C PRO A 41 -14.65 12.91 8.12
N MET A 42 -13.31 12.94 8.06
CA MET A 42 -12.50 13.49 9.13
C MET A 42 -12.62 15.02 9.21
N LEU A 43 -12.79 15.67 8.07
CA LEU A 43 -13.06 17.10 8.00
C LEU A 43 -14.39 17.46 8.67
N ASP A 44 -15.45 16.65 8.47
CA ASP A 44 -16.71 16.83 9.19
C ASP A 44 -16.51 16.71 10.71
N LEU A 45 -15.79 15.67 11.17
CA LEU A 45 -15.50 15.50 12.61
C LEU A 45 -14.71 16.68 13.18
N MET A 46 -13.68 17.18 12.47
CA MET A 46 -12.89 18.35 12.91
C MET A 46 -13.72 19.60 13.05
N GLN A 47 -14.79 19.73 12.28
CA GLN A 47 -15.70 20.89 12.30
C GLN A 47 -16.93 20.66 13.20
N GLY A 48 -16.94 19.58 14.00
CA GLY A 48 -18.03 19.26 14.92
C GLY A 48 -19.32 18.81 14.24
N ARG A 49 -19.23 18.36 12.97
CA ARG A 49 -20.37 17.83 12.22
C ARG A 49 -20.36 16.30 12.21
N SER A 50 -21.54 15.72 12.03
CA SER A 50 -21.67 14.28 11.80
C SER A 50 -21.32 13.97 10.34
N PRO A 51 -20.29 13.15 10.07
CA PRO A 51 -20.01 12.69 8.72
C PRO A 51 -21.12 11.77 8.22
N GLU A 52 -21.22 11.62 6.90
CA GLU A 52 -22.04 10.57 6.30
C GLU A 52 -21.51 9.20 6.72
N LEU A 53 -22.38 8.40 7.32
CA LEU A 53 -22.04 7.07 7.80
C LEU A 53 -22.48 6.02 6.77
N LEU A 54 -21.56 5.14 6.39
CA LEU A 54 -21.90 4.01 5.51
C LEU A 54 -23.04 3.20 6.13
N ARG A 55 -24.15 3.07 5.40
CA ARG A 55 -25.40 2.41 5.87
C ARG A 55 -25.96 2.98 7.19
N GLY A 56 -25.57 4.19 7.58
CA GLY A 56 -25.92 4.76 8.86
C GLY A 56 -25.21 4.14 10.06
N ILE A 57 -24.13 3.38 9.85
CA ILE A 57 -23.44 2.65 10.92
C ILE A 57 -22.18 3.38 11.37
N GLY A 58 -22.16 3.77 12.65
CA GLY A 58 -21.03 4.38 13.34
C GLY A 58 -21.04 4.09 14.83
N ILE A 59 -20.01 4.50 15.53
CA ILE A 59 -19.98 4.55 17.00
C ILE A 59 -20.25 6.01 17.40
N GLY A 60 -21.51 6.33 17.67
CA GLY A 60 -21.96 7.72 17.74
C GLY A 60 -21.78 8.40 16.37
N HIS A 61 -21.04 9.49 16.32
CA HIS A 61 -20.72 10.20 15.07
C HIS A 61 -19.47 9.68 14.36
N PHE A 62 -18.78 8.68 14.91
CA PHE A 62 -17.51 8.18 14.38
C PHE A 62 -17.75 7.08 13.34
N PRO A 63 -17.38 7.29 12.06
CA PRO A 63 -17.53 6.28 11.02
C PRO A 63 -16.63 5.09 11.32
N VAL A 64 -17.17 3.87 11.19
CA VAL A 64 -16.38 2.63 11.36
C VAL A 64 -15.90 2.07 10.02
N MET A 65 -16.69 2.29 8.95
CA MET A 65 -16.36 1.87 7.59
C MET A 65 -16.61 3.03 6.62
N LEU A 66 -15.78 3.11 5.56
CA LEU A 66 -15.97 4.02 4.42
C LEU A 66 -16.59 3.29 3.24
N LEU A 67 -16.23 2.02 3.04
CA LEU A 67 -16.80 1.09 2.06
C LEU A 67 -16.96 -0.27 2.72
N ASP A 68 -17.79 -1.16 2.15
CA ASP A 68 -18.01 -2.51 2.72
C ASP A 68 -16.72 -3.34 2.87
N TYR A 69 -15.62 -2.92 2.24
CA TYR A 69 -14.30 -3.56 2.28
C TYR A 69 -13.16 -2.65 2.76
N MET A 70 -13.45 -1.40 3.14
CA MET A 70 -12.46 -0.41 3.60
C MET A 70 -12.97 0.30 4.85
N GLY A 71 -12.20 0.19 5.94
CA GLY A 71 -12.47 0.85 7.21
C GLY A 71 -12.04 2.32 7.22
N SER A 72 -12.46 3.03 8.25
CA SER A 72 -12.14 4.46 8.45
C SER A 72 -10.77 4.69 9.12
N LEU A 73 -9.98 3.63 9.35
CA LEU A 73 -8.70 3.72 10.05
C LEU A 73 -7.73 4.70 9.37
N GLY A 74 -7.67 4.71 8.03
CA GLY A 74 -6.83 5.63 7.26
C GLY A 74 -7.12 7.10 7.59
N GLY A 75 -8.40 7.45 7.62
CA GLY A 75 -8.86 8.79 7.99
C GLY A 75 -8.44 9.17 9.42
N TYR A 76 -8.69 8.29 10.41
CA TYR A 76 -8.27 8.58 11.80
C TYR A 76 -6.76 8.78 11.94
N LEU A 77 -5.95 7.99 11.23
CA LEU A 77 -4.50 8.16 11.22
C LEU A 77 -4.04 9.42 10.49
N THR A 78 -4.91 10.02 9.65
CA THR A 78 -4.62 11.29 8.97
C THR A 78 -4.99 12.51 9.82
N LEU A 79 -5.89 12.38 10.81
CA LEU A 79 -6.32 13.50 11.68
C LEU A 79 -5.16 14.31 12.29
N PRO A 80 -4.11 13.70 12.88
CA PRO A 80 -2.99 14.47 13.43
C PRO A 80 -2.30 15.35 12.38
N PHE A 81 -2.22 14.88 11.14
CA PHE A 81 -1.64 15.62 10.03
C PHE A 81 -2.56 16.74 9.54
N MET A 82 -3.89 16.52 9.58
CA MET A 82 -4.87 17.57 9.28
C MET A 82 -4.86 18.67 10.35
N TRP A 83 -4.67 18.35 11.62
CA TRP A 83 -4.49 19.34 12.68
C TRP A 83 -3.20 20.14 12.53
N LEU A 84 -2.12 19.48 12.07
CA LEU A 84 -0.81 20.12 11.92
C LEU A 84 -0.70 20.99 10.66
N PHE A 85 -1.22 20.51 9.53
CA PHE A 85 -1.03 21.11 8.21
C PHE A 85 -2.30 21.74 7.61
N GLY A 86 -3.43 21.60 8.30
CA GLY A 86 -4.75 21.90 7.74
C GLY A 86 -5.26 20.83 6.78
N PRO A 87 -6.57 20.84 6.45
CA PRO A 87 -7.13 19.96 5.43
C PRO A 87 -6.57 20.30 4.04
N GLY A 88 -6.22 19.28 3.26
CA GLY A 88 -5.68 19.45 1.91
C GLY A 88 -4.64 18.40 1.55
N TYR A 89 -4.00 18.57 0.39
CA TYR A 89 -3.05 17.60 -0.15
C TYR A 89 -1.81 17.36 0.75
N VAL A 90 -1.39 18.38 1.53
CA VAL A 90 -0.23 18.23 2.42
C VAL A 90 -0.53 17.20 3.51
N ALA A 91 -1.66 17.32 4.20
CA ALA A 91 -2.07 16.38 5.23
C ALA A 91 -2.29 14.96 4.66
N ALA A 92 -3.00 14.89 3.50
CA ALA A 92 -3.27 13.62 2.81
C ALA A 92 -2.00 12.86 2.45
N ARG A 93 -0.93 13.56 2.08
CA ARG A 93 0.33 12.98 1.58
C ARG A 93 1.39 12.81 2.67
N ALA A 94 1.38 13.66 3.69
CA ALA A 94 2.31 13.55 4.82
C ALA A 94 2.10 12.26 5.62
N GLN A 95 0.86 11.85 5.84
CA GLN A 95 0.52 10.62 6.56
C GLN A 95 1.13 9.36 5.91
N PRO A 96 0.87 9.04 4.63
CA PRO A 96 1.45 7.84 4.01
C PRO A 96 2.97 7.95 3.83
N ILE A 97 3.55 9.14 3.64
CA ILE A 97 5.00 9.33 3.65
C ILE A 97 5.59 8.96 5.02
N PHE A 98 4.97 9.40 6.12
CA PHE A 98 5.39 9.03 7.47
C PHE A 98 5.37 7.51 7.69
N PHE A 99 4.26 6.84 7.32
CA PHE A 99 4.16 5.37 7.43
C PHE A 99 5.15 4.65 6.51
N SER A 100 5.51 5.23 5.39
CA SER A 100 6.54 4.68 4.50
C SER A 100 7.95 4.82 5.08
N CYS A 101 8.25 5.89 5.80
CA CYS A 101 9.48 5.97 6.59
C CYS A 101 9.55 4.88 7.66
N LEU A 102 8.43 4.61 8.37
CA LEU A 102 8.35 3.49 9.31
C LEU A 102 8.53 2.14 8.59
N THR A 103 7.99 1.98 7.38
CA THR A 103 8.20 0.78 6.56
C THR A 103 9.67 0.53 6.28
N ILE A 104 10.46 1.55 5.91
CA ILE A 104 11.92 1.44 5.70
C ILE A 104 12.62 0.97 6.98
N LEU A 105 12.26 1.56 8.13
CA LEU A 105 12.86 1.19 9.43
C LEU A 105 12.50 -0.25 9.84
N LEU A 106 11.24 -0.65 9.69
CA LEU A 106 10.80 -2.01 10.01
C LEU A 106 11.42 -3.04 9.06
N ALA A 107 11.52 -2.71 7.76
CA ALA A 107 12.22 -3.54 6.77
C ALA A 107 13.70 -3.71 7.14
N TRP A 108 14.40 -2.63 7.51
CA TRP A 108 15.77 -2.70 8.02
C TRP A 108 15.89 -3.65 9.20
N LEU A 109 15.02 -3.52 10.21
CA LEU A 109 15.05 -4.36 11.41
C LEU A 109 14.83 -5.84 11.08
N LEU A 110 13.85 -6.14 10.23
CA LEU A 110 13.51 -7.50 9.81
C LEU A 110 14.63 -8.13 8.99
N VAL A 111 15.06 -7.46 7.91
CA VAL A 111 16.05 -8.00 6.97
C VAL A 111 17.40 -8.18 7.66
N ARG A 112 17.79 -7.24 8.52
CA ARG A 112 19.02 -7.37 9.30
C ARG A 112 19.00 -8.58 10.24
N ARG A 113 17.86 -8.88 10.84
CA ARG A 113 17.69 -10.07 11.71
C ARG A 113 17.81 -11.37 10.94
N TRP A 114 17.28 -11.39 9.72
CA TRP A 114 17.22 -12.59 8.90
C TRP A 114 18.47 -12.84 8.07
N PHE A 115 19.05 -11.78 7.48
CA PHE A 115 20.10 -11.89 6.46
C PHE A 115 21.38 -11.09 6.77
N GLY A 116 21.35 -10.30 7.84
CA GLY A 116 22.49 -9.46 8.25
C GLY A 116 22.48 -8.06 7.62
N GLU A 117 23.50 -7.26 7.98
CA GLU A 117 23.55 -5.82 7.69
C GLU A 117 23.72 -5.49 6.20
N GLY A 118 24.48 -6.31 5.45
CA GLY A 118 24.74 -6.08 4.03
C GLY A 118 23.47 -6.21 3.17
N VAL A 119 22.71 -7.30 3.38
CA VAL A 119 21.44 -7.50 2.68
C VAL A 119 20.43 -6.44 3.11
N ALA A 120 20.37 -6.09 4.39
CA ALA A 120 19.45 -5.08 4.89
C ALA A 120 19.74 -3.70 4.28
N ALA A 121 21.01 -3.29 4.21
CA ALA A 121 21.40 -2.02 3.59
C ALA A 121 20.99 -1.96 2.12
N ALA A 122 21.31 -3.01 1.35
CA ALA A 122 20.91 -3.09 -0.05
C ALA A 122 19.38 -3.06 -0.23
N ALA A 123 18.64 -3.82 0.57
CA ALA A 123 17.18 -3.90 0.46
C ALA A 123 16.48 -2.56 0.76
N VAL A 124 16.88 -1.83 1.82
CA VAL A 124 16.23 -0.56 2.17
C VAL A 124 16.63 0.58 1.22
N LEU A 125 17.85 0.57 0.67
CA LEU A 125 18.27 1.55 -0.35
C LEU A 125 17.51 1.31 -1.65
N LEU A 126 17.36 0.05 -2.10
CA LEU A 126 16.54 -0.30 -3.26
C LEU A 126 15.07 0.09 -3.04
N LEU A 127 14.53 -0.13 -1.84
CA LEU A 127 13.17 0.27 -1.51
C LEU A 127 12.99 1.78 -1.60
N ALA A 128 13.94 2.54 -1.05
CA ALA A 128 13.86 4.01 -0.97
C ALA A 128 13.81 4.71 -2.33
N VAL A 129 14.40 4.10 -3.38
CA VAL A 129 14.41 4.66 -4.74
C VAL A 129 13.36 4.02 -5.66
N ASN A 130 12.71 2.93 -5.23
CA ASN A 130 11.74 2.22 -6.06
C ASN A 130 10.57 3.14 -6.44
N PRO A 131 10.29 3.35 -7.74
CA PRO A 131 9.27 4.30 -8.19
C PRO A 131 7.88 4.00 -7.62
N SER A 132 7.48 2.73 -7.56
CA SER A 132 6.18 2.36 -7.01
C SER A 132 6.08 2.64 -5.51
N PHE A 133 7.16 2.43 -4.75
CA PHE A 133 7.19 2.81 -3.34
C PHE A 133 7.10 4.32 -3.16
N VAL A 134 7.89 5.10 -3.90
CA VAL A 134 7.90 6.57 -3.83
C VAL A 134 6.54 7.15 -4.21
N TRP A 135 6.01 6.79 -5.38
CA TRP A 135 4.82 7.42 -5.94
C TRP A 135 3.52 7.03 -5.23
N PHE A 136 3.33 5.77 -4.84
CA PHE A 136 2.15 5.37 -4.06
C PHE A 136 2.20 5.90 -2.62
N SER A 137 3.38 6.03 -2.03
CA SER A 137 3.52 6.59 -0.68
C SER A 137 3.21 8.08 -0.60
N ARG A 138 3.36 8.83 -1.70
CA ARG A 138 3.13 10.28 -1.73
C ARG A 138 1.73 10.69 -2.20
N GLN A 139 0.87 9.75 -2.55
CA GLN A 139 -0.47 10.04 -3.08
C GLN A 139 -1.62 9.75 -2.10
N GLY A 140 -1.33 9.20 -0.93
CA GLY A 140 -2.36 8.95 0.10
C GLY A 140 -3.46 7.97 -0.32
N ILE A 141 -3.20 7.11 -1.32
CA ILE A 141 -4.23 6.24 -1.88
C ILE A 141 -4.43 5.00 -1.00
N SER A 142 -5.65 4.82 -0.50
CA SER A 142 -6.19 3.56 0.00
C SER A 142 -5.37 2.83 1.06
N VAL A 143 -4.87 3.53 2.09
CA VAL A 143 -4.17 2.96 3.28
C VAL A 143 -2.98 2.05 2.97
N THR A 144 -2.39 2.14 1.77
CA THR A 144 -1.31 1.25 1.31
C THR A 144 -0.11 1.21 2.25
N SER A 145 0.44 2.38 2.60
CA SER A 145 1.61 2.49 3.48
C SER A 145 1.32 2.04 4.91
N VAL A 146 0.11 2.29 5.42
CA VAL A 146 -0.37 1.84 6.74
C VAL A 146 -0.40 0.31 6.79
N MET A 147 -0.98 -0.35 5.78
CA MET A 147 -1.02 -1.81 5.70
C MET A 147 0.39 -2.42 5.69
N THR A 148 1.35 -1.79 4.99
CA THR A 148 2.72 -2.29 4.94
C THR A 148 3.42 -2.24 6.30
N VAL A 149 3.17 -1.20 7.10
CA VAL A 149 3.64 -1.13 8.49
C VAL A 149 3.05 -2.26 9.33
N PHE A 150 1.74 -2.52 9.21
CA PHE A 150 1.09 -3.62 9.93
C PHE A 150 1.60 -4.99 9.46
N SER A 151 1.86 -5.14 8.17
CA SER A 151 2.44 -6.35 7.60
C SER A 151 3.81 -6.66 8.19
N LEU A 152 4.73 -5.70 8.15
CA LEU A 152 6.09 -5.87 8.68
C LEU A 152 6.11 -5.96 10.20
N GLY A 153 5.26 -5.18 10.88
CA GLY A 153 5.12 -5.23 12.34
C GLY A 153 4.63 -6.58 12.83
N SER A 154 3.62 -7.17 12.16
CA SER A 154 3.13 -8.51 12.49
C SER A 154 4.21 -9.58 12.27
N LEU A 155 4.96 -9.49 11.16
CA LEU A 155 6.03 -10.43 10.82
C LEU A 155 7.21 -10.32 11.80
N LEU A 156 7.61 -9.10 12.20
CA LEU A 156 8.62 -8.87 13.22
C LEU A 156 8.19 -9.42 14.59
N SER A 157 6.93 -9.27 14.95
CA SER A 157 6.37 -9.80 16.19
C SER A 157 6.38 -11.34 16.20
N LEU A 158 6.03 -11.97 15.06
CA LEU A 158 6.11 -13.43 14.90
C LEU A 158 7.56 -13.92 14.97
N ASP A 159 8.52 -13.24 14.30
CA ASP A 159 9.95 -13.58 14.38
C ASP A 159 10.46 -13.50 15.82
N ALA A 160 10.07 -12.46 16.57
CA ALA A 160 10.44 -12.31 17.97
C ALA A 160 9.86 -13.43 18.85
N LEU A 161 8.60 -13.83 18.63
CA LEU A 161 7.95 -14.93 19.35
C LEU A 161 8.62 -16.28 19.10
N MET A 162 9.06 -16.53 17.85
CA MET A 162 9.77 -17.77 17.51
C MET A 162 11.14 -17.83 18.15
N LYS A 163 11.91 -16.74 18.15
CA LYS A 163 13.25 -16.66 18.76
C LYS A 163 13.23 -16.74 20.28
N GLN A 164 12.24 -16.15 20.95
CA GLN A 164 12.07 -16.32 22.40
C GLN A 164 11.89 -17.79 22.78
N ARG A 165 11.22 -18.57 21.96
CA ARG A 165 11.02 -19.98 22.18
C ARG A 165 12.36 -20.77 22.10
N GLU A 166 13.14 -20.50 21.05
CA GLU A 166 14.45 -21.16 20.85
C GLU A 166 15.41 -20.85 22.01
N SER A 167 15.36 -19.63 22.56
CA SER A 167 16.17 -19.24 23.74
C SER A 167 15.69 -19.89 25.03
N GLN A 168 14.41 -20.20 25.19
CA GLN A 168 13.86 -20.92 26.35
C GLN A 168 14.21 -22.42 26.35
N GLU A 169 14.37 -23.00 25.18
CA GLU A 169 14.78 -24.41 25.00
C GLU A 169 16.29 -24.59 25.22
N SER A 170 17.08 -23.51 25.08
CA SER A 170 18.53 -23.48 25.36
C SER A 170 18.79 -23.12 26.83
N ALA A 171 19.30 -24.07 27.62
CA ALA A 171 19.47 -24.00 29.08
C ALA A 171 20.37 -22.85 29.62
N THR A 172 20.87 -21.96 28.76
CA THR A 172 21.86 -20.91 29.05
C THR A 172 21.36 -19.48 28.85
N GLY A 173 20.09 -19.27 28.52
CA GLY A 173 19.56 -17.93 28.20
C GLY A 173 18.74 -17.31 29.32
N ASP A 174 18.83 -15.98 29.46
CA ASP A 174 17.91 -15.18 30.27
C ASP A 174 16.46 -15.54 29.88
N ARG A 175 15.72 -16.07 30.86
CA ARG A 175 14.31 -16.46 30.64
C ARG A 175 13.50 -15.20 30.38
N ALA A 176 13.22 -14.92 29.09
CA ALA A 176 12.27 -13.88 28.76
C ALA A 176 10.96 -14.12 29.54
N SER A 177 10.45 -13.09 30.18
CA SER A 177 9.23 -13.18 30.97
C SER A 177 8.08 -13.71 30.08
N PRO A 178 7.29 -14.69 30.59
CA PRO A 178 6.11 -15.18 29.89
C PRO A 178 5.11 -14.05 29.54
N LEU A 179 5.11 -12.95 30.29
CA LEU A 179 4.34 -11.76 30.03
C LEU A 179 4.77 -11.09 28.70
N ASN A 180 6.09 -10.97 28.45
CA ASN A 180 6.60 -10.39 27.20
C ASN A 180 6.18 -11.21 25.98
N ALA A 181 6.14 -12.52 26.07
CA ALA A 181 5.66 -13.38 24.99
C ALA A 181 4.16 -13.18 24.72
N ARG A 182 3.35 -13.03 25.77
CA ARG A 182 1.90 -12.75 25.62
C ARG A 182 1.65 -11.37 25.02
N LEU A 183 2.38 -10.34 25.47
CA LEU A 183 2.26 -8.99 24.91
C LEU A 183 2.66 -8.93 23.44
N LEU A 184 3.72 -9.63 23.04
CA LEU A 184 4.11 -9.74 21.62
C LEU A 184 3.05 -10.48 20.80
N ALA A 185 2.47 -11.55 21.32
CA ALA A 185 1.40 -12.29 20.64
C ALA A 185 0.15 -11.43 20.49
N LEU A 186 -0.24 -10.70 21.55
CA LEU A 186 -1.36 -9.77 21.52
C LEU A 186 -1.11 -8.65 20.50
N GLY A 187 0.05 -8.00 20.55
CA GLY A 187 0.46 -6.94 19.63
C GLY A 187 0.48 -7.41 18.17
N CYS A 188 0.99 -8.62 17.90
CA CYS A 188 0.91 -9.23 16.58
C CYS A 188 -0.54 -9.35 16.09
N GLY A 189 -1.42 -9.87 16.95
CA GLY A 189 -2.85 -9.99 16.64
C GLY A 189 -3.51 -8.64 16.38
N VAL A 190 -3.25 -7.64 17.24
CA VAL A 190 -3.78 -6.27 17.06
C VAL A 190 -3.35 -5.67 15.73
N LEU A 191 -2.08 -5.81 15.33
CA LEU A 191 -1.60 -5.33 14.03
C LEU A 191 -2.30 -6.02 12.85
N ILE A 192 -2.54 -7.34 12.96
CA ILE A 192 -3.31 -8.09 11.95
C ILE A 192 -4.76 -7.58 11.91
N GLY A 193 -5.40 -7.42 13.06
CA GLY A 193 -6.77 -6.93 13.15
C GLY A 193 -6.95 -5.51 12.61
N LEU A 194 -6.04 -4.60 12.94
CA LEU A 194 -6.01 -3.23 12.40
C LEU A 194 -5.81 -3.24 10.87
N GLY A 195 -4.96 -4.13 10.35
CA GLY A 195 -4.78 -4.30 8.91
C GLY A 195 -6.06 -4.76 8.21
N LEU A 196 -6.79 -5.71 8.79
CA LEU A 196 -8.08 -6.17 8.27
C LEU A 196 -9.14 -5.07 8.33
N TRP A 197 -9.17 -4.27 9.40
CA TRP A 197 -10.07 -3.12 9.48
C TRP A 197 -9.67 -2.03 8.50
N ALA A 198 -8.38 -1.77 8.30
CA ALA A 198 -7.93 -0.77 7.33
C ALA A 198 -8.47 -1.08 5.92
N LYS A 199 -8.28 -2.31 5.45
CA LYS A 199 -8.81 -2.76 4.15
C LYS A 199 -8.84 -4.30 4.08
N LEU A 200 -9.93 -4.86 3.57
CA LEU A 200 -10.08 -6.32 3.40
C LEU A 200 -8.93 -6.94 2.58
N LEU A 201 -8.26 -6.15 1.73
CA LEU A 201 -7.05 -6.54 1.00
C LEU A 201 -5.97 -7.14 1.92
N PHE A 202 -5.93 -6.74 3.19
CA PHE A 202 -4.96 -7.26 4.18
C PHE A 202 -5.14 -8.76 4.47
N LEU A 203 -6.29 -9.34 4.14
CA LEU A 203 -6.51 -10.80 4.22
C LEU A 203 -5.48 -11.56 3.39
N ARG A 204 -5.02 -11.01 2.26
CA ARG A 204 -3.93 -11.59 1.46
C ARG A 204 -2.64 -11.73 2.28
N TRP A 205 -2.32 -10.74 3.12
CA TRP A 205 -1.16 -10.81 3.99
C TRP A 205 -1.31 -11.85 5.09
N VAL A 206 -2.50 -12.01 5.65
CA VAL A 206 -2.78 -13.07 6.64
C VAL A 206 -2.48 -14.45 6.04
N ILE A 207 -2.92 -14.68 4.79
CA ILE A 207 -2.64 -15.93 4.08
C ILE A 207 -1.11 -16.07 3.83
N VAL A 208 -0.44 -15.00 3.45
CA VAL A 208 1.04 -14.99 3.30
C VAL A 208 1.74 -15.40 4.59
N LEU A 209 1.33 -14.85 5.75
CA LEU A 209 1.92 -15.23 7.05
C LEU A 209 1.74 -16.72 7.34
N VAL A 210 0.58 -17.29 7.01
CA VAL A 210 0.32 -18.72 7.16
C VAL A 210 1.24 -19.54 6.24
N VAL A 211 1.31 -19.18 4.95
CA VAL A 211 2.15 -19.89 3.96
C VAL A 211 3.63 -19.79 4.35
N MET A 212 4.12 -18.60 4.70
CA MET A 212 5.50 -18.42 5.17
C MET A 212 5.79 -19.27 6.42
N GLY A 213 4.87 -19.31 7.38
CA GLY A 213 4.97 -20.14 8.57
C GLY A 213 5.03 -21.64 8.23
N VAL A 214 4.20 -22.11 7.33
CA VAL A 214 4.21 -23.50 6.84
C VAL A 214 5.53 -23.82 6.14
N VAL A 215 6.01 -22.98 5.23
CA VAL A 215 7.30 -23.16 4.56
C VAL A 215 8.44 -23.22 5.58
N PHE A 216 8.42 -22.32 6.56
CA PHE A 216 9.41 -22.30 7.63
C PHE A 216 9.40 -23.59 8.47
N LEU A 217 8.23 -24.14 8.77
CA LEU A 217 8.08 -25.42 9.47
C LEU A 217 8.52 -26.61 8.63
N LEU A 218 8.16 -26.65 7.35
CA LEU A 218 8.51 -27.74 6.43
C LEU A 218 10.01 -27.79 6.12
N THR A 219 10.70 -26.67 6.18
CA THR A 219 12.15 -26.57 5.91
C THR A 219 13.01 -26.79 7.15
N ARG A 220 12.43 -27.14 8.34
CA ARG A 220 13.20 -27.53 9.54
C ARG A 220 14.02 -28.78 9.27
N SER A 221 15.20 -28.86 9.95
CA SER A 221 16.04 -30.04 9.87
C SER A 221 15.35 -31.30 10.42
N PRO A 222 15.63 -32.48 9.88
CA PRO A 222 15.07 -33.75 10.40
C PRO A 222 15.33 -33.95 11.89
N GLU A 223 16.50 -33.51 12.39
CA GLU A 223 16.87 -33.57 13.80
C GLU A 223 15.98 -32.69 14.67
N ALA A 224 15.73 -31.44 14.25
CA ALA A 224 14.81 -30.53 14.95
C ALA A 224 13.35 -31.03 14.94
N ARG A 225 12.96 -31.82 13.92
CA ARG A 225 11.64 -32.46 13.86
C ARG A 225 11.54 -33.68 14.79
N ARG A 226 12.64 -34.43 15.00
CA ARG A 226 12.67 -35.61 15.88
C ARG A 226 12.67 -35.23 17.36
N ILE A 227 13.32 -34.14 17.75
CA ILE A 227 13.44 -33.68 19.14
C ILE A 227 12.12 -33.17 19.70
N GLN A 228 11.23 -32.68 18.84
CA GLN A 228 9.95 -32.10 19.24
C GLN A 228 8.80 -32.99 18.76
N SER A 229 8.14 -33.69 19.69
CA SER A 229 6.89 -34.37 19.35
C SER A 229 5.86 -33.35 18.84
N GLN A 230 5.05 -33.74 17.88
CA GLN A 230 3.97 -32.88 17.36
C GLN A 230 3.07 -32.37 18.48
N GLU A 231 2.81 -33.20 19.48
CA GLU A 231 2.00 -32.87 20.65
C GLU A 231 2.61 -31.72 21.48
N ALA A 232 3.92 -31.76 21.73
CA ALA A 232 4.61 -30.68 22.44
C ALA A 232 4.61 -29.36 21.64
N LEU A 233 4.67 -29.46 20.32
CA LEU A 233 4.55 -28.30 19.43
C LEU A 233 3.17 -27.64 19.55
N TRP A 234 2.10 -28.41 19.47
CA TRP A 234 0.73 -27.91 19.58
C TRP A 234 0.42 -27.34 20.96
N LYS A 235 0.82 -28.03 22.05
CA LYS A 235 0.67 -27.53 23.43
C LYS A 235 1.34 -26.17 23.64
N ALA A 236 2.45 -25.89 22.97
CA ALA A 236 3.15 -24.61 23.06
C ALA A 236 2.59 -23.52 22.12
N LEU A 237 1.98 -23.90 20.98
CA LEU A 237 1.45 -22.95 19.99
C LEU A 237 0.03 -22.50 20.30
N ILE A 238 -0.86 -23.41 20.74
CA ILE A 238 -2.27 -23.11 20.97
C ILE A 238 -2.48 -21.90 21.91
N PRO A 239 -1.84 -21.79 23.09
CA PRO A 239 -2.06 -20.64 23.97
C PRO A 239 -1.63 -19.31 23.33
N LYS A 240 -0.54 -19.31 22.55
CA LYS A 240 -0.06 -18.11 21.85
C LYS A 240 -1.01 -17.74 20.72
N LEU A 241 -1.51 -18.74 19.97
CA LEU A 241 -2.50 -18.54 18.92
C LEU A 241 -3.80 -17.95 19.47
N CYS A 242 -4.28 -18.44 20.61
CA CYS A 242 -5.45 -17.85 21.28
C CYS A 242 -5.24 -16.36 21.59
N VAL A 243 -4.05 -15.99 22.12
CA VAL A 243 -3.73 -14.59 22.41
C VAL A 243 -3.64 -13.76 21.12
N VAL A 244 -3.06 -14.31 20.04
CA VAL A 244 -3.06 -13.65 18.72
C VAL A 244 -4.49 -13.44 18.24
N LEU A 245 -5.37 -14.45 18.32
CA LEU A 245 -6.77 -14.32 17.90
C LEU A 245 -7.54 -13.29 18.71
N ILE A 246 -7.31 -13.20 20.03
CA ILE A 246 -7.86 -12.12 20.87
C ILE A 246 -7.36 -10.76 20.36
N GLY A 247 -6.08 -10.64 20.06
CA GLY A 247 -5.50 -9.42 19.47
C GLY A 247 -6.15 -9.07 18.12
N VAL A 248 -6.35 -10.06 17.23
CA VAL A 248 -7.04 -9.85 15.96
C VAL A 248 -8.46 -9.32 16.19
N ALA A 249 -9.21 -9.92 17.11
CA ALA A 249 -10.55 -9.48 17.45
C ALA A 249 -10.56 -8.03 17.97
N LEU A 250 -9.61 -7.66 18.84
CA LEU A 250 -9.47 -6.29 19.36
C LEU A 250 -9.12 -5.29 18.24
N GLY A 251 -8.15 -5.61 17.38
CA GLY A 251 -7.76 -4.72 16.27
C GLY A 251 -8.82 -4.59 15.19
N ALA A 252 -9.59 -5.66 14.94
CA ALA A 252 -10.68 -5.68 13.97
C ALA A 252 -12.06 -5.34 14.57
N LEU A 253 -12.12 -4.89 15.83
CA LEU A 253 -13.39 -4.66 16.54
C LEU A 253 -14.40 -3.79 15.74
N PRO A 254 -13.99 -2.67 15.08
CA PRO A 254 -14.94 -1.89 14.29
C PRO A 254 -15.48 -2.64 13.07
N LEU A 255 -14.65 -3.45 12.41
CA LEU A 255 -15.07 -4.31 11.31
C LEU A 255 -16.04 -5.43 11.79
N ILE A 256 -15.75 -6.03 12.95
CA ILE A 256 -16.62 -7.03 13.58
C ILE A 256 -17.96 -6.41 13.95
N TYR A 257 -17.95 -5.23 14.57
CA TYR A 257 -19.15 -4.48 14.93
C TYR A 257 -20.02 -4.19 13.69
N TYR A 258 -19.42 -3.67 12.61
CA TYR A 258 -20.11 -3.40 11.35
C TYR A 258 -20.83 -4.65 10.79
N ASN A 259 -20.14 -5.78 10.73
CA ASN A 259 -20.71 -7.03 10.24
C ASN A 259 -21.73 -7.64 11.19
N ALA A 260 -21.57 -7.49 12.51
CA ALA A 260 -22.56 -7.94 13.49
C ALA A 260 -23.87 -7.15 13.38
N VAL A 261 -23.80 -5.83 13.17
CA VAL A 261 -24.99 -5.02 12.91
C VAL A 261 -25.67 -5.45 11.61
N GLY A 262 -24.92 -5.75 10.55
CA GLY A 262 -25.46 -6.26 9.30
C GLY A 262 -26.21 -7.59 9.48
N LEU A 263 -25.61 -8.50 10.26
CA LEU A 263 -26.24 -9.78 10.57
C LEU A 263 -27.55 -9.61 11.35
N LEU A 264 -27.58 -8.69 12.31
CA LEU A 264 -28.78 -8.43 13.13
C LEU A 264 -29.88 -7.67 12.37
N ARG A 265 -29.51 -6.72 11.49
CA ARG A 265 -30.45 -5.86 10.79
C ARG A 265 -30.97 -6.47 9.49
N ASP A 266 -30.04 -7.01 8.68
CA ASP A 266 -30.30 -7.43 7.30
C ASP A 266 -30.15 -8.96 7.11
N GLY A 267 -29.84 -9.72 8.17
CA GLY A 267 -29.67 -11.17 8.15
C GLY A 267 -28.35 -11.65 7.54
N HIS A 268 -27.43 -10.74 7.18
CA HIS A 268 -26.14 -11.11 6.60
C HIS A 268 -25.01 -10.11 6.97
N ALA A 269 -23.79 -10.62 7.08
CA ALA A 269 -22.62 -9.82 7.35
C ALA A 269 -22.11 -9.17 6.05
N TRP A 270 -22.21 -7.86 5.92
CA TRP A 270 -22.01 -7.13 4.65
C TRP A 270 -20.65 -7.37 4.01
N THR A 271 -19.56 -7.25 4.77
CA THR A 271 -18.19 -7.49 4.24
C THR A 271 -17.99 -8.94 3.83
N VAL A 272 -18.51 -9.89 4.64
CA VAL A 272 -18.40 -11.33 4.34
C VAL A 272 -19.22 -11.68 3.09
N THR A 273 -20.45 -11.16 3.00
CA THR A 273 -21.31 -11.35 1.82
C THR A 273 -20.67 -10.78 0.57
N LEU A 274 -20.06 -9.57 0.64
CA LEU A 274 -19.32 -8.99 -0.47
C LEU A 274 -18.15 -9.88 -0.89
N LEU A 275 -17.37 -10.39 0.07
CA LEU A 275 -16.25 -11.29 -0.23
C LEU A 275 -16.73 -12.58 -0.90
N VAL A 276 -17.75 -13.24 -0.35
CA VAL A 276 -18.27 -14.50 -0.88
C VAL A 276 -18.90 -14.29 -2.25
N SER A 277 -19.74 -13.26 -2.42
CA SER A 277 -20.36 -12.96 -3.72
C SER A 277 -19.33 -12.63 -4.80
N SER A 278 -18.29 -11.85 -4.45
CA SER A 278 -17.23 -11.52 -5.41
C SER A 278 -16.41 -12.74 -5.85
N LEU A 279 -16.31 -13.79 -5.01
CA LEU A 279 -15.61 -15.02 -5.37
C LEU A 279 -16.45 -15.99 -6.22
N THR A 280 -17.78 -15.90 -6.10
CA THR A 280 -18.71 -16.88 -6.69
C THR A 280 -19.50 -16.35 -7.90
N GLN A 281 -19.56 -15.03 -8.07
CA GLN A 281 -20.35 -14.38 -9.12
C GLN A 281 -19.57 -13.22 -9.75
N PRO A 282 -19.74 -12.94 -11.06
CA PRO A 282 -19.26 -11.72 -11.67
C PRO A 282 -19.88 -10.51 -10.99
N THR A 283 -19.06 -9.57 -10.53
CA THR A 283 -19.56 -8.35 -9.89
C THR A 283 -19.82 -7.26 -10.94
N GLN A 284 -21.09 -6.90 -11.14
CA GLN A 284 -21.45 -5.84 -12.09
C GLN A 284 -20.91 -4.46 -11.68
N GLN A 285 -20.81 -4.20 -10.37
CA GLN A 285 -20.41 -2.89 -9.83
C GLN A 285 -18.97 -2.49 -10.20
N PHE A 286 -18.04 -3.45 -10.30
CA PHE A 286 -16.63 -3.18 -10.56
C PHE A 286 -16.08 -3.94 -11.78
N GLY A 287 -16.93 -4.65 -12.53
CA GLY A 287 -16.51 -5.43 -13.70
C GLY A 287 -15.53 -6.56 -13.36
N VAL A 288 -15.64 -7.12 -12.15
CA VAL A 288 -14.74 -8.18 -11.66
C VAL A 288 -15.39 -9.54 -11.86
N ASP A 289 -14.70 -10.42 -12.56
CA ASP A 289 -15.06 -11.83 -12.71
C ASP A 289 -13.94 -12.72 -12.16
N ASN A 290 -14.10 -13.19 -10.93
CA ASN A 290 -13.13 -14.08 -10.28
C ASN A 290 -13.19 -15.52 -10.79
N THR A 291 -14.19 -15.89 -11.61
CA THR A 291 -14.27 -17.23 -12.24
C THR A 291 -13.28 -17.35 -13.41
N ALA A 292 -12.87 -16.25 -14.02
CA ALA A 292 -11.88 -16.18 -15.09
C ALA A 292 -10.42 -16.28 -14.56
N PHE A 293 -10.11 -17.29 -13.74
CA PHE A 293 -8.86 -17.42 -12.99
C PHE A 293 -7.59 -17.24 -13.85
N PHE A 294 -7.48 -17.90 -15.00
CA PHE A 294 -6.28 -17.80 -15.84
C PHE A 294 -6.08 -16.41 -16.44
N GLN A 295 -7.17 -15.72 -16.77
CA GLN A 295 -7.10 -14.34 -17.24
C GLN A 295 -6.69 -13.41 -16.11
N ASN A 296 -7.24 -13.61 -14.92
CA ASN A 296 -6.93 -12.81 -13.74
C ASN A 296 -5.50 -13.01 -13.25
N ILE A 297 -4.96 -14.26 -13.27
CA ILE A 297 -3.57 -14.50 -12.89
C ILE A 297 -2.60 -13.84 -13.87
N ARG A 298 -2.90 -13.86 -15.17
CA ARG A 298 -2.11 -13.15 -16.18
C ARG A 298 -2.11 -11.64 -15.91
N LYS A 299 -3.29 -11.06 -15.63
CA LYS A 299 -3.42 -9.64 -15.26
C LYS A 299 -2.66 -9.35 -13.96
N ALA A 300 -2.75 -10.20 -12.94
CA ALA A 300 -2.02 -10.04 -11.69
C ALA A 300 -0.49 -10.05 -11.92
N MET A 301 0.01 -10.90 -12.83
CA MET A 301 1.43 -10.91 -13.21
C MET A 301 1.83 -9.63 -13.95
N ASP A 302 1.00 -9.13 -14.87
CA ASP A 302 1.23 -7.85 -15.54
C ASP A 302 1.20 -6.68 -14.55
N ASP A 303 0.27 -6.67 -13.59
CA ASP A 303 0.23 -5.67 -12.52
C ASP A 303 1.49 -5.71 -11.63
N VAL A 304 2.00 -6.91 -11.31
CA VAL A 304 3.27 -7.06 -10.59
C VAL A 304 4.44 -6.56 -11.43
N ARG A 305 4.47 -6.84 -12.73
CA ARG A 305 5.50 -6.35 -13.64
C ARG A 305 5.55 -4.82 -13.65
N VAL A 306 4.43 -4.15 -13.93
CA VAL A 306 4.38 -2.68 -13.98
C VAL A 306 4.61 -2.04 -12.60
N PHE A 307 4.30 -2.76 -11.53
CA PHE A 307 4.60 -2.36 -10.17
C PHE A 307 6.11 -2.44 -9.87
N VAL A 308 6.79 -3.50 -10.30
CA VAL A 308 8.23 -3.70 -10.09
C VAL A 308 9.05 -2.76 -10.96
N ASP A 309 8.67 -2.54 -12.22
CA ASP A 309 9.41 -1.68 -13.16
C ASP A 309 9.04 -0.19 -13.09
N GLY A 310 8.00 0.18 -12.29
CA GLY A 310 7.58 1.56 -12.08
C GLY A 310 6.82 2.19 -13.24
N SER A 311 6.36 1.41 -14.23
CA SER A 311 5.67 1.92 -15.43
C SER A 311 4.18 2.19 -15.25
N TYR A 312 3.62 1.96 -14.07
CA TYR A 312 2.19 2.13 -13.80
C TYR A 312 1.70 3.58 -13.93
N PHE A 313 2.54 4.57 -13.69
CA PHE A 313 2.13 5.97 -13.45
C PHE A 313 1.82 6.76 -14.73
N TRP A 314 0.97 6.19 -15.60
CA TRP A 314 0.50 6.81 -16.84
C TRP A 314 -0.14 8.20 -16.63
N TYR A 315 -0.78 8.41 -15.48
CA TYR A 315 -1.43 9.67 -15.13
C TYR A 315 -0.46 10.80 -14.74
N ASN A 316 0.81 10.48 -14.56
CA ASN A 316 1.86 11.49 -14.44
C ASN A 316 2.25 12.07 -15.80
N GLY A 317 1.76 11.51 -16.90
CA GLY A 317 2.07 11.86 -18.27
C GLY A 317 2.51 10.64 -19.07
N ILE A 318 3.74 10.65 -19.60
CA ILE A 318 4.29 9.50 -20.32
C ILE A 318 4.80 8.46 -19.30
N PRO A 319 4.43 7.18 -19.42
CA PRO A 319 4.96 6.14 -18.54
C PRO A 319 6.44 5.88 -18.83
N PHE A 320 7.24 5.85 -17.77
CA PHE A 320 8.66 5.46 -17.81
C PHE A 320 8.84 4.15 -17.04
N SER A 321 9.83 3.34 -17.45
CA SER A 321 10.07 2.05 -16.82
C SER A 321 11.54 1.81 -16.51
N ASN A 322 11.79 1.06 -15.45
CA ASN A 322 13.07 0.46 -15.18
C ASN A 322 13.16 -0.91 -15.88
N VAL A 323 13.71 -0.92 -17.09
CA VAL A 323 13.84 -2.14 -17.91
C VAL A 323 14.73 -3.22 -17.27
N TYR A 324 15.54 -2.85 -16.28
CA TYR A 324 16.42 -3.76 -15.56
C TYR A 324 15.76 -4.40 -14.34
N ALA A 325 14.68 -3.82 -13.80
CA ALA A 325 14.08 -4.23 -12.52
C ALA A 325 13.57 -5.67 -12.55
N VAL A 326 12.75 -6.03 -13.53
CA VAL A 326 12.18 -7.37 -13.64
C VAL A 326 13.25 -8.42 -13.98
N PRO A 327 14.13 -8.23 -14.98
CA PRO A 327 15.23 -9.17 -15.22
C PRO A 327 16.15 -9.36 -14.02
N ALA A 328 16.51 -8.27 -13.32
CA ALA A 328 17.32 -8.35 -12.11
C ALA A 328 16.63 -9.13 -10.99
N LEU A 329 15.31 -8.92 -10.80
CA LEU A 329 14.52 -9.66 -9.81
C LEU A 329 14.49 -11.17 -10.13
N VAL A 330 14.20 -11.53 -11.37
CA VAL A 330 14.17 -12.93 -11.82
C VAL A 330 15.55 -13.59 -11.67
N LEU A 331 16.61 -12.92 -12.12
CA LEU A 331 17.98 -13.42 -11.96
C LEU A 331 18.35 -13.58 -10.49
N SER A 332 18.02 -12.59 -9.64
CA SER A 332 18.27 -12.65 -8.20
C SER A 332 17.47 -13.76 -7.52
N ALA A 333 16.25 -14.03 -7.96
CA ALA A 333 15.44 -15.15 -7.46
C ALA A 333 16.09 -16.51 -7.81
N ILE A 334 16.57 -16.68 -9.04
CA ILE A 334 17.23 -17.90 -9.50
C ILE A 334 18.58 -18.10 -8.77
N VAL A 335 19.44 -17.08 -8.82
CA VAL A 335 20.78 -17.14 -8.20
C VAL A 335 20.66 -17.24 -6.68
N GLY A 336 19.81 -16.42 -6.06
CA GLY A 336 19.52 -16.45 -4.62
C GLY A 336 18.97 -17.80 -4.19
N GLY A 337 18.05 -18.41 -4.98
CA GLY A 337 17.51 -19.74 -4.74
C GLY A 337 18.57 -20.84 -4.80
N ALA A 338 19.42 -20.83 -5.83
CA ALA A 338 20.54 -21.76 -5.96
C ALA A 338 21.51 -21.64 -4.77
N LEU A 339 21.88 -20.40 -4.40
CA LEU A 339 22.76 -20.14 -3.27
C LEU A 339 22.09 -20.48 -1.92
N ALA A 340 20.78 -20.30 -1.78
CA ALA A 340 20.03 -20.73 -0.61
C ALA A 340 20.06 -22.25 -0.44
N ILE A 341 19.93 -23.03 -1.52
CA ILE A 341 20.04 -24.49 -1.48
C ILE A 341 21.45 -24.91 -1.03
N LEU A 342 22.51 -24.29 -1.57
CA LEU A 342 23.88 -24.56 -1.17
C LEU A 342 24.13 -24.21 0.30
N ARG A 343 23.63 -23.06 0.78
CA ARG A 343 23.69 -22.63 2.18
C ARG A 343 22.94 -23.61 3.10
N GLY A 344 21.80 -24.10 2.66
CA GLY A 344 20.99 -25.07 3.42
C GLY A 344 21.69 -26.41 3.61
N ARG A 345 22.56 -26.84 2.67
CA ARG A 345 23.34 -28.09 2.75
C ARG A 345 24.51 -28.02 3.74
N GLY A 346 24.97 -26.82 4.10
CA GLY A 346 25.97 -26.63 5.16
C GLY A 346 27.33 -27.28 4.92
N LEU A 347 27.77 -27.39 3.65
CA LEU A 347 29.02 -28.04 3.29
C LEU A 347 30.24 -27.18 3.74
N GLY A 348 31.01 -27.68 4.68
CA GLY A 348 32.34 -27.15 5.04
C GLY A 348 32.41 -26.04 6.08
N ASP A 349 31.30 -25.70 6.78
CA ASP A 349 31.25 -24.64 7.78
C ASP A 349 31.27 -25.15 9.23
N LEU A 350 31.67 -24.28 10.17
CA LEU A 350 31.48 -24.52 11.59
C LEU A 350 29.98 -24.62 11.96
N PRO A 351 29.57 -25.45 12.94
CA PRO A 351 28.15 -25.70 13.26
C PRO A 351 27.31 -24.44 13.46
N VAL A 352 27.85 -23.42 14.14
CA VAL A 352 27.14 -22.14 14.35
C VAL A 352 26.91 -21.36 13.07
N CYS A 353 27.88 -21.37 12.14
CA CYS A 353 27.74 -20.73 10.82
C CYS A 353 26.74 -21.49 9.95
N GLN A 354 26.71 -22.83 10.06
CA GLN A 354 25.76 -23.66 9.31
C GLN A 354 24.32 -23.38 9.70
N GLN A 355 24.01 -23.27 11.00
CA GLN A 355 22.66 -23.00 11.48
C GLN A 355 22.16 -21.64 10.94
N ARG A 356 22.95 -20.59 11.06
CA ARG A 356 22.60 -19.26 10.53
C ARG A 356 22.32 -19.30 9.02
N ARG A 357 23.17 -19.97 8.23
CA ARG A 357 22.98 -20.08 6.78
C ARG A 357 21.73 -20.88 6.41
N ARG A 358 21.39 -21.91 7.18
CA ARG A 358 20.13 -22.67 7.00
C ARG A 358 18.93 -21.78 7.29
N ASP A 359 18.98 -20.93 8.31
CA ASP A 359 17.89 -20.01 8.65
C ASP A 359 17.76 -18.90 7.62
N GLU A 360 18.86 -18.35 7.07
CA GLU A 360 18.83 -17.43 5.93
C GLU A 360 18.16 -18.07 4.71
N ALA A 361 18.49 -19.32 4.37
CA ALA A 361 17.88 -20.06 3.28
C ALA A 361 16.37 -20.27 3.47
N ARG A 362 15.94 -20.62 4.69
CA ARG A 362 14.51 -20.77 5.04
C ARG A 362 13.75 -19.49 4.89
N CYS A 363 14.30 -18.38 5.43
CA CYS A 363 13.68 -17.06 5.30
C CYS A 363 13.56 -16.64 3.83
N PHE A 364 14.56 -16.93 3.00
CA PHE A 364 14.53 -16.66 1.56
C PHE A 364 13.39 -17.42 0.86
N PHE A 365 13.28 -18.73 1.10
CA PHE A 365 12.21 -19.54 0.51
C PHE A 365 10.81 -19.13 1.03
N ALA A 366 10.71 -18.75 2.29
CA ALA A 366 9.46 -18.21 2.84
C ALA A 366 9.06 -16.91 2.15
N ILE A 367 10.01 -15.99 1.87
CA ILE A 367 9.76 -14.76 1.09
C ILE A 367 9.30 -15.09 -0.33
N MET A 368 9.99 -16.02 -1.02
CA MET A 368 9.61 -16.43 -2.37
C MET A 368 8.19 -17.02 -2.40
N ALA A 369 7.85 -17.86 -1.42
CA ALA A 369 6.50 -18.40 -1.27
C ALA A 369 5.47 -17.28 -0.99
N GLY A 370 5.83 -16.30 -0.17
CA GLY A 370 5.00 -15.11 0.10
C GLY A 370 4.72 -14.31 -1.17
N ILE A 371 5.73 -14.03 -1.99
CA ILE A 371 5.57 -13.34 -3.29
C ILE A 371 4.65 -14.15 -4.21
N ALA A 372 4.92 -15.46 -4.37
CA ALA A 372 4.09 -16.34 -5.20
C ALA A 372 2.63 -16.37 -4.72
N THR A 373 2.42 -16.42 -3.41
CA THR A 373 1.08 -16.37 -2.80
C THR A 373 0.37 -15.06 -3.12
N LEU A 374 1.04 -13.90 -3.02
CA LEU A 374 0.46 -12.60 -3.36
C LEU A 374 0.09 -12.50 -4.84
N ILE A 375 0.89 -13.07 -5.73
CA ILE A 375 0.57 -13.13 -7.17
C ILE A 375 -0.69 -13.98 -7.39
N VAL A 376 -0.76 -15.18 -6.81
CA VAL A 376 -1.93 -16.07 -6.95
C VAL A 376 -3.18 -15.42 -6.35
N LEU A 377 -3.08 -14.83 -5.16
CA LEU A 377 -4.19 -14.12 -4.53
C LEU A 377 -4.56 -12.83 -5.27
N GLY A 378 -3.66 -12.31 -6.12
CA GLY A 378 -3.95 -11.22 -7.05
C GLY A 378 -5.03 -11.56 -8.07
N ALA A 379 -5.25 -12.84 -8.36
CA ALA A 379 -6.34 -13.28 -9.24
C ALA A 379 -7.73 -13.14 -8.61
N PHE A 380 -7.83 -12.92 -7.29
CA PHE A 380 -9.08 -12.79 -6.55
C PHE A 380 -9.18 -11.40 -5.93
N THR A 381 -10.26 -10.67 -6.23
CA THR A 381 -10.46 -9.30 -5.77
C THR A 381 -11.94 -8.98 -5.59
N VAL A 382 -12.27 -8.08 -4.67
CA VAL A 382 -13.64 -7.58 -4.46
C VAL A 382 -13.93 -6.33 -5.26
N SER A 383 -12.91 -5.71 -5.82
CA SER A 383 -12.97 -4.53 -6.69
C SER A 383 -12.00 -4.72 -7.86
N GLY A 384 -11.99 -3.82 -8.83
CA GLY A 384 -11.03 -3.90 -9.95
C GLY A 384 -9.59 -4.10 -9.46
N LEU A 385 -8.83 -4.99 -10.10
CA LEU A 385 -7.43 -5.19 -9.77
C LEU A 385 -6.61 -4.03 -10.34
N TRP A 386 -5.89 -3.35 -9.45
CA TRP A 386 -5.00 -2.24 -9.76
C TRP A 386 -3.61 -2.51 -9.18
N SER A 387 -2.58 -1.97 -9.81
CA SER A 387 -1.20 -2.14 -9.33
C SER A 387 -0.98 -1.60 -7.90
N THR A 388 -1.81 -0.66 -7.42
CA THR A 388 -1.83 -0.22 -6.00
C THR A 388 -2.05 -1.36 -5.02
N HIS A 389 -2.81 -2.39 -5.41
CA HIS A 389 -3.06 -3.58 -4.59
C HIS A 389 -1.82 -4.44 -4.38
N GLN A 390 -0.77 -4.25 -5.20
CA GLN A 390 0.51 -4.95 -5.07
C GLN A 390 1.44 -4.26 -4.05
N PHE A 391 1.09 -3.06 -3.55
CA PHE A 391 1.92 -2.33 -2.59
C PHE A 391 2.20 -3.14 -1.31
N ILE A 392 1.26 -3.98 -0.88
CA ILE A 392 1.43 -4.88 0.27
C ILE A 392 2.57 -5.91 0.08
N MET A 393 3.06 -6.10 -1.16
CA MET A 393 4.21 -6.98 -1.45
C MET A 393 5.54 -6.39 -0.98
N LEU A 394 5.61 -5.05 -0.83
CA LEU A 394 6.85 -4.38 -0.42
C LEU A 394 7.19 -4.68 1.05
N PRO A 395 8.45 -4.94 1.39
CA PRO A 395 9.66 -4.84 0.55
C PRO A 395 10.16 -6.20 0.00
N LEU A 396 9.32 -7.22 -0.15
CA LEU A 396 9.75 -8.58 -0.49
C LEU A 396 10.61 -8.68 -1.78
N PRO A 397 10.25 -8.01 -2.90
CA PRO A 397 11.07 -8.02 -4.10
C PRO A 397 12.47 -7.43 -3.88
N GLN A 398 12.57 -6.33 -3.12
CA GLN A 398 13.85 -5.68 -2.81
C GLN A 398 14.74 -6.57 -1.93
N ILE A 399 14.14 -7.37 -1.05
CA ILE A 399 14.87 -8.36 -0.25
C ILE A 399 15.45 -9.46 -1.15
N VAL A 400 14.68 -9.96 -2.11
CA VAL A 400 15.15 -10.97 -3.08
C VAL A 400 16.30 -10.42 -3.91
N LEU A 401 16.18 -9.20 -4.44
CA LEU A 401 17.26 -8.52 -5.18
C LEU A 401 18.52 -8.39 -4.32
N ALA A 402 18.38 -7.92 -3.09
CA ALA A 402 19.50 -7.74 -2.17
C ALA A 402 20.17 -9.07 -1.79
N CYS A 403 19.40 -10.13 -1.51
CA CYS A 403 19.94 -11.46 -1.22
C CYS A 403 20.73 -12.00 -2.41
N GLY A 404 20.17 -11.95 -3.62
CA GLY A 404 20.84 -12.43 -4.84
C GLY A 404 22.17 -11.71 -5.07
N ALA A 405 22.18 -10.38 -5.00
CA ALA A 405 23.37 -9.57 -5.22
C ALA A 405 24.45 -9.78 -4.12
N VAL A 406 24.06 -9.72 -2.84
CA VAL A 406 25.01 -9.84 -1.72
C VAL A 406 25.60 -11.26 -1.66
N TRP A 407 24.78 -12.28 -1.79
CA TRP A 407 25.26 -13.67 -1.75
C TRP A 407 26.13 -14.02 -2.95
N LEU A 408 25.81 -13.50 -4.15
CA LEU A 408 26.66 -13.66 -5.33
C LEU A 408 28.01 -12.96 -5.12
N ALA A 409 28.01 -11.73 -4.61
CA ALA A 409 29.23 -10.99 -4.32
C ALA A 409 30.11 -11.72 -3.30
N GLU A 410 29.54 -12.29 -2.24
CA GLU A 410 30.27 -13.12 -1.27
C GLU A 410 30.96 -14.30 -1.96
N GLN A 411 30.26 -15.01 -2.88
CA GLN A 411 30.84 -16.14 -3.62
C GLN A 411 31.96 -15.71 -4.54
N VAL A 412 31.76 -14.63 -5.32
CA VAL A 412 32.79 -14.08 -6.24
C VAL A 412 34.04 -13.72 -5.46
N VAL A 413 33.90 -13.01 -4.35
CA VAL A 413 35.04 -12.59 -3.50
C VAL A 413 35.74 -13.80 -2.87
N CYS A 414 35.00 -14.81 -2.42
CA CYS A 414 35.59 -16.05 -1.93
C CYS A 414 36.39 -16.81 -2.99
N LEU A 415 35.92 -16.81 -4.25
CA LEU A 415 36.60 -17.45 -5.38
C LEU A 415 37.88 -16.70 -5.76
N VAL A 416 37.81 -15.35 -5.84
CA VAL A 416 38.94 -14.50 -6.24
C VAL A 416 40.05 -14.50 -5.19
N LEU A 417 39.68 -14.52 -3.89
CA LEU A 417 40.65 -14.38 -2.82
C LEU A 417 41.10 -15.72 -2.22
N ARG A 418 41.07 -16.83 -2.92
CA ARG A 418 41.40 -18.22 -2.53
C ARG A 418 42.58 -18.44 -1.57
N SER A 419 43.05 -17.44 -0.83
CA SER A 419 44.28 -17.47 -0.02
C SER A 419 44.09 -16.94 1.40
N ARG A 420 44.52 -17.77 2.34
CA ARG A 420 44.98 -17.62 3.77
C ARG A 420 44.38 -16.54 4.71
N ARG A 421 44.06 -17.01 5.92
CA ARG A 421 43.47 -16.35 7.09
C ARG A 421 44.35 -15.22 7.67
N SER A 422 44.02 -13.94 7.50
CA SER A 422 44.52 -12.84 8.32
C SER A 422 43.44 -11.75 8.51
N THR A 423 43.47 -11.04 9.66
CA THR A 423 42.48 -10.00 10.02
C THR A 423 42.45 -8.80 9.06
N VAL A 424 43.60 -8.39 8.52
CA VAL A 424 43.70 -7.32 7.50
C VAL A 424 42.95 -7.67 6.21
N ARG A 425 42.83 -8.98 5.93
CA ARG A 425 42.11 -9.47 4.74
C ARG A 425 40.59 -9.42 4.92
N ARG A 426 40.06 -9.53 6.16
CA ARG A 426 38.60 -9.45 6.40
C ARG A 426 38.04 -8.09 5.97
N ALA A 427 38.70 -6.99 6.29
CA ALA A 427 38.29 -5.65 5.85
C ALA A 427 38.34 -5.51 4.32
N ARG A 428 39.40 -6.03 3.66
CA ARG A 428 39.49 -6.04 2.17
C ARG A 428 38.42 -6.91 1.54
N HIS A 429 38.09 -8.08 2.12
CA HIS A 429 37.00 -8.93 1.65
C HIS A 429 35.64 -8.20 1.71
N MET A 430 35.37 -7.51 2.83
CA MET A 430 34.13 -6.76 2.99
C MET A 430 34.04 -5.58 2.00
N ALA A 431 35.12 -4.85 1.78
CA ALA A 431 35.17 -3.75 0.83
C ALA A 431 34.97 -4.23 -0.63
N LEU A 432 35.64 -5.32 -1.01
CA LEU A 432 35.46 -5.90 -2.35
C LEU A 432 34.06 -6.45 -2.55
N ALA A 433 33.49 -7.17 -1.56
CA ALA A 433 32.12 -7.63 -1.64
C ALA A 433 31.14 -6.45 -1.77
N GLY A 434 31.33 -5.39 -0.99
CA GLY A 434 30.57 -4.16 -1.12
C GLY A 434 30.65 -3.54 -2.51
N GLY A 435 31.86 -3.45 -3.08
CA GLY A 435 32.06 -2.96 -4.44
C GLY A 435 31.34 -3.81 -5.51
N VAL A 436 31.40 -5.14 -5.40
CA VAL A 436 30.66 -6.04 -6.30
C VAL A 436 29.15 -5.88 -6.15
N VAL A 437 28.64 -5.76 -4.93
CA VAL A 437 27.20 -5.47 -4.69
C VAL A 437 26.79 -4.16 -5.35
N CYS A 438 27.56 -3.09 -5.13
CA CYS A 438 27.29 -1.81 -5.76
C CYS A 438 27.27 -1.92 -7.29
N LEU A 439 28.21 -2.65 -7.89
CA LEU A 439 28.23 -2.86 -9.33
C LEU A 439 27.00 -3.66 -9.83
N LEU A 440 26.62 -4.72 -9.14
CA LEU A 440 25.47 -5.55 -9.52
C LEU A 440 24.14 -4.79 -9.42
N LEU A 441 24.00 -3.90 -8.42
CA LEU A 441 22.78 -3.15 -8.18
C LEU A 441 22.79 -1.75 -8.82
N ALA A 442 23.93 -1.29 -9.37
CA ALA A 442 24.05 0.05 -9.92
C ALA A 442 23.03 0.37 -11.02
N LEU A 443 22.83 -0.57 -11.94
CA LEU A 443 21.88 -0.38 -13.06
C LEU A 443 20.42 -0.31 -12.59
N PRO A 444 19.86 -1.29 -11.86
CA PRO A 444 18.48 -1.18 -11.38
C PRO A 444 18.28 0.01 -10.44
N PHE A 445 19.23 0.31 -9.55
CA PHE A 445 19.15 1.43 -8.62
C PHE A 445 19.16 2.80 -9.32
N SER A 446 20.13 3.04 -10.21
CA SER A 446 20.22 4.30 -10.94
C SER A 446 19.05 4.51 -11.89
N ARG A 447 18.55 3.42 -12.47
CA ARG A 447 17.38 3.48 -13.35
C ARG A 447 16.10 3.79 -12.60
N ASP A 448 15.92 3.30 -11.37
CA ASP A 448 14.78 3.65 -10.51
C ASP A 448 14.78 5.16 -10.18
N ILE A 449 15.95 5.73 -9.85
CA ILE A 449 16.08 7.19 -9.66
C ILE A 449 15.74 7.93 -10.96
N TRP A 450 16.30 7.48 -12.09
CA TRP A 450 16.01 8.10 -13.38
C TRP A 450 14.51 8.06 -13.72
N VAL A 451 13.82 6.94 -13.48
CA VAL A 451 12.36 6.83 -13.69
C VAL A 451 11.62 7.85 -12.82
N SER A 452 11.97 7.96 -11.55
CA SER A 452 11.35 8.93 -10.65
C SER A 452 11.58 10.37 -11.11
N GLU A 453 12.81 10.71 -11.55
CA GLU A 453 13.15 12.04 -12.08
C GLU A 453 12.38 12.34 -13.39
N GLN A 454 12.23 11.35 -14.29
CA GLN A 454 11.41 11.53 -15.50
C GLN A 454 9.93 11.78 -15.18
N HIS A 455 9.39 11.10 -14.17
CA HIS A 455 8.04 11.38 -13.70
C HIS A 455 7.91 12.79 -13.12
N HIS A 456 8.87 13.25 -12.30
CA HIS A 456 8.91 14.62 -11.78
C HIS A 456 9.00 15.65 -12.91
N ALA A 457 9.92 15.46 -13.86
CA ALA A 457 10.07 16.36 -15.00
C ALA A 457 8.80 16.42 -15.88
N THR A 458 8.10 15.30 -16.05
CA THR A 458 6.84 15.25 -16.81
C THR A 458 5.73 15.96 -16.07
N LEU A 459 5.57 15.70 -14.77
CA LEU A 459 4.58 16.38 -13.92
C LEU A 459 4.81 17.90 -13.86
N ALA A 460 6.06 18.35 -13.81
CA ALA A 460 6.39 19.78 -13.84
C ALA A 460 5.84 20.46 -15.11
N ARG A 461 5.81 19.74 -16.24
CA ARG A 461 5.30 20.24 -17.52
C ARG A 461 3.79 20.08 -17.69
N THR A 462 3.25 18.94 -17.28
CA THR A 462 1.85 18.57 -17.55
C THR A 462 0.89 18.86 -16.40
N GLY A 463 1.37 18.90 -15.17
CA GLY A 463 0.54 18.98 -13.96
C GLY A 463 -0.14 17.66 -13.58
N GLY A 464 0.09 16.58 -14.34
CA GLY A 464 -0.65 15.33 -14.31
C GLY A 464 -1.57 15.20 -15.51
N SER A 465 -2.45 14.19 -15.54
CA SER A 465 -3.36 13.93 -16.64
C SER A 465 -4.81 13.78 -16.17
N GLY A 466 -5.70 14.54 -16.75
CA GLY A 466 -7.14 14.47 -16.49
C GLY A 466 -7.49 14.64 -15.02
N ARG A 467 -8.22 13.70 -14.45
CA ARG A 467 -8.64 13.71 -13.02
C ARG A 467 -7.49 13.71 -12.01
N PHE A 468 -6.28 13.34 -12.44
CA PHE A 468 -5.05 13.37 -11.64
C PHE A 468 -4.22 14.65 -11.89
N SER A 469 -4.78 15.65 -12.59
CA SER A 469 -4.06 16.87 -12.92
C SER A 469 -4.29 18.00 -11.92
N ASP A 470 -3.44 19.01 -11.99
CA ASP A 470 -3.52 20.24 -11.21
C ASP A 470 -4.77 21.10 -11.49
N ALA A 471 -5.57 20.75 -12.52
CA ALA A 471 -6.83 21.40 -12.84
C ALA A 471 -7.83 21.40 -11.66
N VAL A 472 -7.77 20.39 -10.78
CA VAL A 472 -8.62 20.31 -9.58
C VAL A 472 -8.39 21.47 -8.61
N TYR A 473 -7.14 21.96 -8.50
CA TYR A 473 -6.83 23.13 -7.66
C TYR A 473 -7.40 24.40 -8.24
N LYS A 474 -7.37 24.54 -9.56
CA LYS A 474 -7.94 25.70 -10.27
C LYS A 474 -9.45 25.74 -10.13
N LEU A 475 -10.11 24.57 -10.24
CA LEU A 475 -11.54 24.44 -9.99
C LEU A 475 -11.89 24.85 -8.55
N ALA A 476 -11.22 24.27 -7.56
CA ALA A 476 -11.48 24.57 -6.16
C ALA A 476 -11.27 26.06 -5.83
N ALA A 477 -10.19 26.66 -6.32
CA ALA A 477 -9.88 28.07 -6.13
C ALA A 477 -10.92 29.00 -6.79
N TRP A 478 -11.38 28.67 -8.02
CA TRP A 478 -12.40 29.46 -8.72
C TRP A 478 -13.75 29.42 -7.99
N LEU A 479 -14.18 28.25 -7.53
CA LEU A 479 -15.42 28.09 -6.77
C LEU A 479 -15.40 28.85 -5.44
N ASP A 480 -14.28 28.77 -4.73
CA ASP A 480 -14.10 29.43 -3.44
C ASP A 480 -14.04 30.97 -3.59
N ALA A 481 -13.30 31.48 -4.57
CA ALA A 481 -13.20 32.90 -4.86
C ALA A 481 -14.53 33.52 -5.35
N GLY A 482 -15.32 32.75 -6.07
CA GLY A 482 -16.64 33.15 -6.58
C GLY A 482 -17.78 32.99 -5.57
N ASP A 483 -17.49 32.61 -4.32
CA ASP A 483 -18.47 32.32 -3.26
C ASP A 483 -19.54 31.29 -3.65
N VAL A 484 -19.16 30.32 -4.53
CA VAL A 484 -20.06 29.25 -4.99
C VAL A 484 -20.09 28.15 -3.93
N ARG A 485 -20.99 28.26 -2.98
CA ARG A 485 -20.99 27.41 -1.76
C ARG A 485 -21.47 25.99 -1.99
N GLN A 486 -22.49 25.79 -2.82
CA GLN A 486 -23.12 24.49 -3.06
C GLN A 486 -23.31 24.23 -4.56
N PRO A 487 -22.23 24.10 -5.33
CA PRO A 487 -22.36 23.69 -6.74
C PRO A 487 -22.85 22.25 -6.82
N VAL A 488 -23.38 21.87 -7.98
CA VAL A 488 -23.88 20.53 -8.24
C VAL A 488 -22.84 19.75 -9.05
N ALA A 489 -22.40 18.60 -8.54
CA ALA A 489 -21.50 17.69 -9.23
C ALA A 489 -22.29 16.70 -10.10
N LEU A 490 -22.10 16.79 -11.41
CA LEU A 490 -22.75 15.94 -12.41
C LEU A 490 -21.86 14.75 -12.84
N ASP A 491 -20.71 14.58 -12.22
CA ASP A 491 -19.81 13.46 -12.47
C ASP A 491 -19.05 13.08 -11.22
N TRP A 492 -18.44 11.90 -11.23
CA TRP A 492 -17.69 11.35 -10.12
C TRP A 492 -16.33 12.06 -9.89
N GLY A 493 -15.89 12.08 -8.65
CA GLY A 493 -14.56 12.55 -8.31
C GLY A 493 -14.44 14.06 -8.08
N ILE A 494 -15.56 14.77 -7.93
CA ILE A 494 -15.60 16.23 -7.77
C ILE A 494 -15.84 16.63 -6.32
N GLU A 495 -16.87 16.09 -5.68
CA GLU A 495 -17.40 16.55 -4.37
C GLU A 495 -16.32 16.53 -3.29
N LYS A 496 -15.75 15.36 -2.98
CA LYS A 496 -14.80 15.22 -1.87
C LYS A 496 -13.51 15.99 -2.11
N ASN A 497 -13.04 16.04 -3.36
CA ASN A 497 -11.85 16.81 -3.71
C ASN A 497 -12.04 18.30 -3.42
N VAL A 498 -13.13 18.89 -3.89
CA VAL A 498 -13.43 20.32 -3.70
C VAL A 498 -13.63 20.62 -2.22
N ARG A 499 -14.36 19.78 -1.48
CA ARG A 499 -14.57 19.94 -0.03
C ARG A 499 -13.23 20.01 0.73
N VAL A 500 -12.35 19.03 0.50
CA VAL A 500 -11.06 18.98 1.20
C VAL A 500 -10.17 20.16 0.81
N LEU A 501 -10.09 20.49 -0.48
CA LEU A 501 -9.23 21.57 -0.98
C LEU A 501 -9.70 22.97 -0.55
N THR A 502 -10.99 23.16 -0.32
CA THR A 502 -11.55 24.42 0.17
C THR A 502 -11.79 24.45 1.68
N ALA A 503 -11.29 23.45 2.41
CA ALA A 503 -11.60 23.27 3.83
C ALA A 503 -13.11 23.36 4.13
N ASP A 504 -13.91 22.76 3.24
CA ASP A 504 -15.36 22.67 3.31
C ASP A 504 -16.12 24.00 3.13
N ARG A 505 -15.44 25.07 2.68
CA ARG A 505 -16.12 26.33 2.30
C ARG A 505 -17.01 26.15 1.08
N VAL A 506 -16.64 25.23 0.19
CA VAL A 506 -17.45 24.80 -0.95
C VAL A 506 -17.83 23.33 -0.76
N ARG A 507 -19.12 23.04 -0.81
CA ARG A 507 -19.71 21.71 -0.61
C ARG A 507 -20.56 21.30 -1.81
N PRO A 508 -19.95 20.71 -2.86
CA PRO A 508 -20.70 20.25 -4.01
C PRO A 508 -21.73 19.18 -3.62
N VAL A 509 -22.87 19.18 -4.29
CA VAL A 509 -23.92 18.18 -4.14
C VAL A 509 -23.83 17.18 -5.29
N GLU A 510 -23.56 15.92 -5.01
CA GLU A 510 -23.51 14.86 -6.05
C GLU A 510 -24.92 14.40 -6.41
N ILE A 511 -25.25 14.45 -7.71
CA ILE A 511 -26.54 13.98 -8.23
C ILE A 511 -26.45 12.99 -9.39
N PHE A 512 -25.24 12.71 -9.92
CA PHE A 512 -25.02 11.94 -11.14
C PHE A 512 -25.56 10.49 -11.09
N GLY A 513 -25.69 9.89 -9.90
CA GLY A 513 -26.02 8.49 -9.72
C GLY A 513 -24.87 7.56 -10.17
N TYR A 514 -24.82 6.36 -9.64
CA TYR A 514 -23.76 5.37 -9.96
C TYR A 514 -24.20 4.36 -11.02
N THR A 515 -25.03 4.82 -11.99
CA THR A 515 -25.55 4.02 -13.09
C THR A 515 -24.87 4.39 -14.40
N ALA A 516 -24.67 3.44 -15.31
CA ALA A 516 -24.02 3.69 -16.60
C ALA A 516 -24.77 4.75 -17.44
N GLN A 517 -26.10 4.70 -17.42
CA GLN A 517 -26.99 5.67 -18.09
C GLN A 517 -27.72 6.51 -17.06
N ALA A 518 -28.16 7.71 -17.46
CA ALA A 518 -28.99 8.58 -16.64
C ALA A 518 -30.34 7.91 -16.33
N ASP A 519 -30.57 7.64 -15.05
CA ASP A 519 -31.83 7.06 -14.55
C ASP A 519 -32.86 8.15 -14.23
N GLU A 520 -34.07 7.74 -13.87
CA GLU A 520 -35.15 8.68 -13.53
C GLU A 520 -34.82 9.48 -12.25
N ALA A 521 -34.13 8.84 -11.31
CA ALA A 521 -33.71 9.54 -10.09
C ALA A 521 -32.70 10.66 -10.38
N PHE A 522 -31.78 10.49 -11.34
CA PHE A 522 -30.92 11.56 -11.82
C PHE A 522 -31.74 12.67 -12.46
N ARG A 523 -32.69 12.35 -13.36
CA ARG A 523 -33.51 13.33 -14.06
C ARG A 523 -34.33 14.19 -13.10
N GLN A 524 -34.94 13.54 -12.11
CA GLN A 524 -35.72 14.24 -11.08
C GLN A 524 -34.80 15.19 -10.27
N ARG A 525 -33.67 14.72 -9.72
CA ARG A 525 -32.74 15.56 -8.97
C ARG A 525 -32.19 16.71 -9.82
N ALA A 526 -31.86 16.46 -11.09
CA ALA A 526 -31.40 17.52 -12.00
C ALA A 526 -32.46 18.59 -12.22
N ALA A 527 -33.73 18.20 -12.42
CA ALA A 527 -34.84 19.13 -12.56
C ALA A 527 -35.09 19.94 -11.27
N GLU A 528 -34.99 19.31 -10.09
CA GLU A 528 -35.08 20.00 -8.79
C GLU A 528 -33.96 21.05 -8.63
N MET A 529 -32.70 20.67 -8.92
CA MET A 529 -31.55 21.59 -8.84
C MET A 529 -31.65 22.74 -9.83
N LEU A 530 -32.23 22.52 -11.00
CA LEU A 530 -32.46 23.54 -12.03
C LEU A 530 -33.51 24.61 -11.63
N GLN A 531 -34.31 24.38 -10.59
CA GLN A 531 -35.25 25.40 -10.09
C GLN A 531 -34.54 26.65 -9.55
N ASP A 532 -33.32 26.49 -9.02
CA ASP A 532 -32.49 27.59 -8.53
C ASP A 532 -31.55 28.09 -9.64
N PRO A 533 -31.76 29.31 -10.19
CA PRO A 533 -30.95 29.85 -11.28
C PRO A 533 -29.53 30.26 -10.85
N SER A 534 -29.29 30.40 -9.56
CA SER A 534 -27.97 30.79 -9.04
C SER A 534 -26.97 29.62 -8.99
N ARG A 535 -27.43 28.38 -9.11
CA ARG A 535 -26.60 27.20 -9.01
C ARG A 535 -25.61 27.08 -10.15
N ARG A 536 -24.46 26.56 -9.81
CA ARG A 536 -23.41 26.15 -10.75
C ARG A 536 -23.34 24.63 -10.82
N TYR A 537 -23.08 24.11 -12.00
CA TYR A 537 -23.02 22.68 -12.27
C TYR A 537 -21.63 22.33 -12.77
N ILE A 538 -21.05 21.25 -12.27
CA ILE A 538 -19.68 20.85 -12.58
C ILE A 538 -19.71 19.50 -13.28
N VAL A 539 -19.09 19.45 -14.46
CA VAL A 539 -18.87 18.23 -15.24
C VAL A 539 -17.39 18.02 -15.50
N LEU A 540 -16.98 16.78 -15.71
CA LEU A 540 -15.71 16.49 -16.34
C LEU A 540 -15.79 16.72 -17.85
N TRP A 541 -14.67 17.13 -18.44
CA TRP A 541 -14.55 17.16 -19.90
C TRP A 541 -14.78 15.75 -20.45
N GLU A 542 -15.44 15.62 -21.58
CA GLU A 542 -15.95 14.34 -22.12
C GLU A 542 -14.92 13.21 -22.12
N ARG A 543 -13.69 13.52 -22.53
CA ARG A 543 -12.57 12.55 -22.54
C ARG A 543 -12.26 11.94 -21.15
N PHE A 544 -12.54 12.66 -20.07
CA PHE A 544 -12.23 12.28 -18.70
C PHE A 544 -13.45 11.92 -17.87
N ALA A 545 -14.65 12.08 -18.46
CA ALA A 545 -15.91 11.78 -17.79
C ALA A 545 -16.01 10.30 -17.39
N VAL A 546 -16.57 10.07 -16.22
CA VAL A 546 -16.85 8.72 -15.70
C VAL A 546 -18.28 8.33 -16.01
N TYR A 547 -19.22 9.23 -15.75
CA TYR A 547 -20.65 9.01 -15.97
C TYR A 547 -21.25 9.90 -17.08
N ASN A 548 -20.52 10.91 -17.54
CA ASN A 548 -20.86 11.80 -18.66
C ASN A 548 -22.33 12.26 -18.69
N ARG A 549 -22.79 12.94 -17.64
CA ARG A 549 -24.17 13.45 -17.51
C ARG A 549 -24.43 14.76 -18.22
N ARG A 550 -23.45 15.31 -18.94
CA ARG A 550 -23.54 16.64 -19.56
C ARG A 550 -24.69 16.75 -20.55
N GLN A 551 -24.82 15.76 -21.45
CA GLN A 551 -25.87 15.78 -22.47
C GLN A 551 -27.26 15.65 -21.84
N ASP A 552 -27.46 14.64 -20.97
CA ASP A 552 -28.73 14.42 -20.26
C ASP A 552 -29.16 15.67 -19.49
N PHE A 553 -28.20 16.30 -18.77
CA PHE A 553 -28.45 17.55 -18.04
C PHE A 553 -28.88 18.69 -18.96
N THR A 554 -28.19 18.87 -20.11
CA THR A 554 -28.51 19.92 -21.09
C THR A 554 -29.92 19.72 -21.67
N GLU A 555 -30.31 18.49 -21.99
CA GLU A 555 -31.64 18.16 -22.45
C GLU A 555 -32.75 18.51 -21.45
N ILE A 556 -32.50 18.20 -20.15
CA ILE A 556 -33.44 18.53 -19.08
C ILE A 556 -33.57 20.05 -18.94
N ALA A 557 -32.45 20.79 -18.94
CA ALA A 557 -32.44 22.24 -18.85
C ALA A 557 -33.21 22.89 -20.01
N ASN A 558 -32.98 22.40 -21.25
CA ASN A 558 -33.69 22.89 -22.44
C ASN A 558 -35.21 22.65 -22.36
N ARG A 559 -35.64 21.49 -21.84
CA ARG A 559 -37.08 21.20 -21.63
C ARG A 559 -37.71 22.14 -20.59
N MET A 560 -36.92 22.66 -19.65
CA MET A 560 -37.34 23.66 -18.66
C MET A 560 -37.21 25.10 -19.16
N GLY A 561 -36.87 25.29 -20.46
CA GLY A 561 -36.73 26.63 -21.08
C GLY A 561 -35.42 27.34 -20.69
N ARG A 562 -34.40 26.59 -20.19
CA ARG A 562 -33.12 27.16 -19.77
C ARG A 562 -32.01 26.82 -20.74
N GLN A 563 -31.15 27.78 -21.02
CA GLN A 563 -29.96 27.61 -21.84
C GLN A 563 -28.76 27.28 -20.97
N VAL A 564 -28.03 26.22 -21.27
CA VAL A 564 -26.79 25.84 -20.54
C VAL A 564 -25.60 26.56 -21.18
N VAL A 565 -24.85 27.30 -20.34
CA VAL A 565 -23.68 28.11 -20.75
C VAL A 565 -22.47 27.68 -19.93
N GLU A 566 -21.31 27.58 -20.55
CA GLU A 566 -20.02 27.36 -19.87
C GLU A 566 -19.54 28.68 -19.26
N THR A 567 -19.29 28.70 -17.96
CA THR A 567 -18.82 29.89 -17.24
C THR A 567 -17.35 29.83 -16.83
N PHE A 568 -16.82 28.63 -16.67
CA PHE A 568 -15.41 28.43 -16.34
C PHE A 568 -14.93 27.06 -16.84
N ILE A 569 -13.68 27.01 -17.33
CA ILE A 569 -13.01 25.76 -17.71
C ILE A 569 -11.67 25.68 -17.00
N ALA A 570 -11.49 24.66 -16.16
CA ALA A 570 -10.21 24.37 -15.53
C ALA A 570 -9.37 23.48 -16.47
N HIS A 571 -8.21 23.99 -16.87
CA HIS A 571 -7.25 23.30 -17.72
C HIS A 571 -6.08 22.76 -16.89
N GLU A 572 -5.59 21.58 -17.23
CA GLU A 572 -4.28 21.11 -16.75
C GLU A 572 -3.15 21.97 -17.37
N LYS A 573 -1.92 21.87 -16.85
CA LYS A 573 -0.78 22.65 -17.35
C LYS A 573 -0.50 22.44 -18.84
N SER A 574 -0.81 21.26 -19.38
CA SER A 574 -0.68 20.98 -20.81
C SER A 574 -1.65 21.77 -21.70
N GLY A 575 -2.63 22.46 -21.09
CA GLY A 575 -3.68 23.21 -21.79
C GLY A 575 -4.95 22.41 -22.08
N LEU A 576 -4.99 21.12 -21.76
CA LEU A 576 -6.20 20.31 -21.96
C LEU A 576 -7.28 20.68 -20.92
N PRO A 577 -8.56 20.85 -21.33
CA PRO A 577 -9.66 21.07 -20.41
C PRO A 577 -9.96 19.80 -19.60
N VAL A 578 -10.26 19.95 -18.30
CA VAL A 578 -10.55 18.84 -17.40
C VAL A 578 -11.88 19.01 -16.70
N TYR A 579 -12.14 20.16 -16.11
CA TYR A 579 -13.43 20.46 -15.45
C TYR A 579 -14.10 21.63 -16.13
N VAL A 580 -15.40 21.53 -16.29
CA VAL A 580 -16.25 22.59 -16.85
C VAL A 580 -17.32 22.96 -15.84
N VAL A 581 -17.45 24.25 -15.56
CA VAL A 581 -18.53 24.79 -14.75
C VAL A 581 -19.59 25.36 -15.68
N LEU A 582 -20.82 24.92 -15.48
CA LEU A 582 -21.98 25.28 -16.27
C LEU A 582 -22.95 26.15 -15.44
N GLU A 583 -23.66 27.01 -16.12
CA GLU A 583 -24.79 27.80 -15.63
C GLU A 583 -26.00 27.54 -16.52
N ALA A 584 -27.19 27.38 -15.91
CA ALA A 584 -28.44 27.25 -16.63
C ALA A 584 -29.25 28.57 -16.51
N ARG A 585 -29.24 29.37 -17.58
CA ARG A 585 -29.92 30.68 -17.66
C ARG A 585 -31.30 30.57 -18.22
#